data_57b7458ba6b11bb78841dc231cf53fd0
#
_entry.id   57b7458ba6b11bb78841dc231cf53fd0
#
_cell.length_a   1.000
_cell.length_b   1.000
_cell.length_c   1.000
_cell.angle_alpha   90.00
_cell.angle_beta   90.00
_cell.angle_gamma   90.00
#
_symmetry.space_group_name_H-M   'P 1'
#
loop_
_entity.id
_entity.type
_entity.pdbx_description
1 polymer ?
#
loop_
_entity_poly.entity_id
_entity_poly.type
_entity_poly.pdbx_seq_one_letter_code
_entity_poly.pdbx_strand_id
1 'polypeptide(L)'
;MDINIGYPMPLDDNILTEDVENASNTVSESDYGSHTMVIYQDLDILREFYSYYVKKRIEERNEVIQIVPFYETEDSVRKSLSEGHFSIDVEKWEKDKKSLIIVDSLEKYYGDETVESSYISSRKLVKDAKMMGKSGVSVLGDMGAFHYKHRIQELVDYELFLPSHYDIDMKGICLYHQKDFNRLSVGQKQKVIDHHEISLKI
;
A
#
# COMPACT_ATOMS: atom_id res chain seq x y z
N MET A 1 44.52 15.88 12.87
CA MET A 1 43.64 15.41 11.77
C MET A 1 42.50 14.66 12.41
N ASP A 2 41.44 15.35 12.71
CA ASP A 2 40.26 14.74 13.31
C ASP A 2 39.45 14.06 12.21
N ILE A 3 39.41 12.73 12.22
CA ILE A 3 38.55 11.97 11.36
C ILE A 3 37.14 12.12 11.92
N ASN A 4 36.35 12.95 11.27
CA ASN A 4 34.93 13.08 11.56
C ASN A 4 34.23 11.78 11.09
N ILE A 5 34.12 10.83 12.02
CA ILE A 5 33.31 9.64 11.81
C ILE A 5 31.85 10.08 11.89
N GLY A 6 31.29 10.44 10.72
CA GLY A 6 29.87 10.73 10.61
C GLY A 6 29.10 9.50 11.09
N TYR A 7 28.43 9.65 12.23
CA TYR A 7 27.43 8.65 12.65
C TYR A 7 26.39 8.56 11.56
N PRO A 8 26.04 7.35 11.09
CA PRO A 8 24.93 7.20 10.18
C PRO A 8 23.69 7.81 10.86
N MET A 9 23.00 8.71 10.17
CA MET A 9 21.74 9.27 10.65
C MET A 9 20.78 8.13 11.03
N PRO A 10 20.00 8.26 12.11
CA PRO A 10 19.02 7.25 12.48
C PRO A 10 18.09 7.00 11.29
N LEU A 11 17.83 5.74 10.97
CA LEU A 11 16.94 5.30 9.88
C LEU A 11 15.54 5.92 9.95
N ASP A 12 15.11 6.31 11.14
CA ASP A 12 13.78 6.86 11.40
C ASP A 12 13.61 8.32 10.93
N ASP A 13 14.68 9.04 10.60
CA ASP A 13 14.61 10.45 10.18
C ASP A 13 13.94 10.63 8.79
N ASN A 14 13.85 9.58 8.00
CA ASN A 14 13.18 9.57 6.69
C ASN A 14 11.74 9.05 6.74
N ILE A 15 11.23 8.67 7.91
CA ILE A 15 9.86 8.20 8.10
C ILE A 15 9.08 9.25 8.88
N LEU A 16 8.09 9.84 8.25
CA LEU A 16 7.21 10.80 8.89
C LEU A 16 6.21 10.08 9.80
N THR A 17 6.13 10.48 11.07
CA THR A 17 5.08 9.98 11.97
C THR A 17 3.87 10.92 11.89
N GLU A 18 2.72 10.37 11.54
CA GLU A 18 1.48 11.11 11.31
C GLU A 18 0.33 10.44 12.07
N ASP A 19 -0.71 11.20 12.38
CA ASP A 19 -1.99 10.58 12.70
C ASP A 19 -2.67 10.02 11.43
N VAL A 20 -3.67 9.17 11.62
CA VAL A 20 -4.33 8.44 10.52
C VAL A 20 -4.94 9.37 9.48
N GLU A 21 -5.57 10.47 9.90
CA GLU A 21 -6.21 11.41 8.99
C GLU A 21 -5.19 12.17 8.14
N ASN A 22 -4.13 12.67 8.77
CA ASN A 22 -3.04 13.35 8.07
C ASN A 22 -2.31 12.41 7.10
N ALA A 23 -1.99 11.18 7.54
CA ALA A 23 -1.37 10.17 6.69
C ALA A 23 -2.24 9.83 5.48
N SER A 24 -3.55 9.61 5.71
CA SER A 24 -4.50 9.31 4.64
C SER A 24 -4.63 10.49 3.66
N ASN A 25 -4.62 11.72 4.16
CA ASN A 25 -4.62 12.91 3.32
C ASN A 25 -3.34 13.04 2.51
N THR A 26 -2.17 12.87 3.13
CA THR A 26 -0.87 12.92 2.46
C THR A 26 -0.81 11.94 1.28
N VAL A 27 -1.19 10.67 1.51
CA VAL A 27 -1.24 9.65 0.45
C VAL A 27 -2.32 9.96 -0.58
N SER A 28 -3.49 10.45 -0.15
CA SER A 28 -4.59 10.79 -1.04
C SER A 28 -4.23 11.93 -1.99
N GLU A 29 -3.56 12.97 -1.51
CA GLU A 29 -3.20 14.16 -2.29
C GLU A 29 -1.91 13.99 -3.10
N SER A 30 -1.12 12.92 -2.90
CA SER A 30 0.04 12.64 -3.74
C SER A 30 -0.37 12.47 -5.21
N ASP A 31 0.54 12.72 -6.12
CA ASP A 31 0.30 12.57 -7.56
C ASP A 31 0.15 11.08 -7.96
N TYR A 32 -0.48 10.84 -9.10
CA TYR A 32 -0.37 9.52 -9.73
C TYR A 32 1.10 9.25 -10.08
N GLY A 33 1.47 8.01 -9.98
CA GLY A 33 2.85 7.57 -10.10
C GLY A 33 3.51 7.35 -8.74
N SER A 34 2.96 7.89 -7.65
CA SER A 34 3.58 7.79 -6.33
C SER A 34 3.68 6.34 -5.82
N HIS A 35 4.82 6.02 -5.23
CA HIS A 35 5.08 4.79 -4.50
C HIS A 35 5.29 5.13 -3.03
N THR A 36 4.37 4.71 -2.19
CA THR A 36 4.28 5.11 -0.78
C THR A 36 4.40 3.90 0.14
N MET A 37 5.14 4.03 1.21
CA MET A 37 5.20 3.07 2.31
C MET A 37 4.43 3.61 3.53
N VAL A 38 3.58 2.75 4.12
CA VAL A 38 2.87 3.05 5.36
C VAL A 38 3.14 1.96 6.38
N ILE A 39 3.74 2.31 7.51
CA ILE A 39 4.00 1.43 8.63
C ILE A 39 2.89 1.64 9.67
N TYR A 40 2.11 0.61 9.94
CA TYR A 40 1.01 0.66 10.90
C TYR A 40 1.29 -0.19 12.14
N GLN A 41 0.78 0.23 13.30
CA GLN A 41 1.04 -0.42 14.58
C GLN A 41 0.09 -1.59 14.86
N ASP A 42 -1.19 -1.44 14.54
CA ASP A 42 -2.23 -2.44 14.75
C ASP A 42 -3.33 -2.36 13.68
N LEU A 43 -4.24 -3.34 13.72
CA LEU A 43 -5.30 -3.45 12.71
C LEU A 43 -6.38 -2.38 12.82
N ASP A 44 -6.62 -1.81 13.98
CA ASP A 44 -7.66 -0.80 14.14
C ASP A 44 -7.20 0.50 13.48
N ILE A 45 -5.94 0.87 13.65
CA ILE A 45 -5.29 1.99 12.95
C ILE A 45 -5.29 1.75 11.42
N LEU A 46 -4.92 0.53 10.98
CA LEU A 46 -4.94 0.20 9.56
C LEU A 46 -6.34 0.31 8.96
N ARG A 47 -7.37 -0.18 9.67
CA ARG A 47 -8.78 -0.12 9.25
C ARG A 47 -9.27 1.31 9.10
N GLU A 48 -8.93 2.17 10.03
CA GLU A 48 -9.25 3.59 9.97
C GLU A 48 -8.58 4.24 8.77
N PHE A 49 -7.27 4.00 8.57
CA PHE A 49 -6.50 4.50 7.45
C PHE A 49 -7.11 4.12 6.09
N TYR A 50 -7.29 2.82 5.83
CA TYR A 50 -7.81 2.42 4.53
C TYR A 50 -9.27 2.81 4.33
N SER A 51 -10.10 2.85 5.39
CA SER A 51 -11.51 3.26 5.27
C SER A 51 -11.62 4.72 4.87
N TYR A 52 -10.86 5.61 5.52
CA TYR A 52 -10.78 7.02 5.14
C TYR A 52 -10.27 7.19 3.71
N TYR A 53 -9.14 6.55 3.39
CA TYR A 53 -8.53 6.63 2.07
C TYR A 53 -9.46 6.15 0.96
N VAL A 54 -10.03 4.96 1.12
CA VAL A 54 -10.94 4.34 0.13
C VAL A 54 -12.15 5.24 -0.11
N LYS A 55 -12.83 5.71 0.95
CA LYS A 55 -13.98 6.59 0.83
C LYS A 55 -13.63 7.84 0.01
N LYS A 56 -12.57 8.52 0.39
CA LYS A 56 -12.13 9.75 -0.28
C LYS A 56 -11.81 9.51 -1.76
N ARG A 57 -11.07 8.45 -2.08
CA ARG A 57 -10.64 8.19 -3.47
C ARG A 57 -11.78 7.70 -4.36
N ILE A 58 -12.65 6.83 -3.85
CA ILE A 58 -13.77 6.32 -4.62
C ILE A 58 -14.84 7.40 -4.86
N GLU A 59 -15.23 8.14 -3.80
CA GLU A 59 -16.35 9.08 -3.89
C GLU A 59 -15.94 10.41 -4.54
N GLU A 60 -14.75 10.94 -4.22
CA GLU A 60 -14.34 12.27 -4.68
C GLU A 60 -13.52 12.21 -5.98
N ARG A 61 -12.77 11.15 -6.21
CA ARG A 61 -11.83 11.05 -7.33
C ARG A 61 -12.21 10.01 -8.38
N ASN A 62 -13.28 9.24 -8.16
CA ASN A 62 -13.77 8.20 -9.09
C ASN A 62 -12.68 7.17 -9.49
N GLU A 63 -11.87 6.74 -8.54
CA GLU A 63 -10.80 5.76 -8.75
C GLU A 63 -11.29 4.31 -8.65
N VAL A 64 -10.44 3.39 -9.12
CA VAL A 64 -10.48 1.98 -8.73
C VAL A 64 -9.48 1.77 -7.60
N ILE A 65 -9.94 1.15 -6.51
CA ILE A 65 -9.12 0.80 -5.36
C ILE A 65 -8.99 -0.72 -5.29
N GLN A 66 -7.76 -1.21 -5.25
CA GLN A 66 -7.46 -2.61 -4.96
C GLN A 66 -6.84 -2.70 -3.56
N ILE A 67 -7.44 -3.49 -2.67
CA ILE A 67 -6.90 -3.82 -1.36
C ILE A 67 -6.44 -5.27 -1.38
N VAL A 68 -5.21 -5.50 -0.93
CA VAL A 68 -4.57 -6.81 -0.85
C VAL A 68 -4.20 -7.07 0.62
N PRO A 69 -5.17 -7.48 1.48
CA PRO A 69 -4.94 -7.66 2.91
C PRO A 69 -4.17 -8.94 3.19
N PHE A 70 -3.38 -8.96 4.28
CA PHE A 70 -2.76 -10.16 4.80
C PHE A 70 -3.25 -10.51 6.21
N TYR A 71 -3.27 -9.54 7.12
CA TYR A 71 -3.67 -9.78 8.51
C TYR A 71 -5.18 -9.83 8.73
N GLU A 72 -5.95 -9.58 7.68
CA GLU A 72 -7.40 -9.66 7.66
C GLU A 72 -7.88 -10.51 6.48
N THR A 73 -9.07 -11.10 6.64
CA THR A 73 -9.76 -11.73 5.53
C THR A 73 -10.45 -10.66 4.66
N GLU A 74 -10.74 -10.99 3.40
CA GLU A 74 -11.50 -10.11 2.51
C GLU A 74 -12.85 -9.70 3.12
N ASP A 75 -13.54 -10.62 3.81
CA ASP A 75 -14.82 -10.33 4.47
C ASP A 75 -14.65 -9.40 5.67
N SER A 76 -13.52 -9.48 6.41
CA SER A 76 -13.20 -8.53 7.48
C SER A 76 -12.99 -7.13 6.92
N VAL A 77 -12.30 -7.01 5.79
CA VAL A 77 -12.10 -5.72 5.10
C VAL A 77 -13.44 -5.16 4.62
N ARG A 78 -14.29 -5.98 3.96
CA ARG A 78 -15.65 -5.55 3.54
C ARG A 78 -16.46 -5.04 4.72
N LYS A 79 -16.43 -5.75 5.85
CA LYS A 79 -17.11 -5.35 7.07
C LYS A 79 -16.59 -4.01 7.57
N SER A 80 -15.28 -3.82 7.68
CA SER A 80 -14.69 -2.57 8.14
C SER A 80 -15.05 -1.40 7.22
N LEU A 81 -15.07 -1.60 5.90
CA LEU A 81 -15.47 -0.59 4.94
C LEU A 81 -16.97 -0.27 4.95
N SER A 82 -17.82 -1.20 5.42
CA SER A 82 -19.28 -0.98 5.50
C SER A 82 -19.73 -0.39 6.84
N GLU A 83 -18.86 -0.38 7.84
CA GLU A 83 -19.15 0.08 9.21
C GLU A 83 -18.29 1.30 9.58
N GLY A 84 -18.70 2.02 10.61
CA GLY A 84 -17.90 3.12 11.18
C GLY A 84 -18.09 4.47 10.47
N HIS A 85 -17.22 5.41 10.83
CA HIS A 85 -17.34 6.82 10.42
C HIS A 85 -17.09 7.03 8.91
N PHE A 86 -16.20 6.25 8.34
CA PHE A 86 -15.83 6.34 6.92
C PHE A 86 -16.48 5.24 6.08
N SER A 87 -17.65 4.76 6.49
CA SER A 87 -18.34 3.68 5.78
C SER A 87 -18.74 4.07 4.34
N ILE A 88 -18.72 3.07 3.48
CA ILE A 88 -19.17 3.13 2.08
C ILE A 88 -20.15 2.00 1.80
N ASP A 89 -20.90 2.11 0.72
CA ASP A 89 -21.73 1.03 0.18
C ASP A 89 -20.83 0.04 -0.60
N VAL A 90 -20.27 -0.95 0.11
CA VAL A 90 -19.32 -1.92 -0.44
C VAL A 90 -19.91 -2.67 -1.63
N GLU A 91 -21.17 -3.13 -1.54
CA GLU A 91 -21.81 -3.89 -2.63
C GLU A 91 -21.92 -3.07 -3.90
N LYS A 92 -22.33 -1.81 -3.80
CA LYS A 92 -22.39 -0.86 -4.92
C LYS A 92 -21.02 -0.69 -5.57
N TRP A 93 -19.96 -0.52 -4.78
CA TRP A 93 -18.64 -0.22 -5.32
C TRP A 93 -17.92 -1.44 -5.89
N GLU A 94 -18.13 -2.62 -5.34
CA GLU A 94 -17.61 -3.87 -5.91
C GLU A 94 -18.37 -4.30 -7.18
N LYS A 95 -19.71 -4.37 -7.11
CA LYS A 95 -20.53 -4.98 -8.17
C LYS A 95 -20.94 -3.98 -9.25
N ASP A 96 -21.55 -2.86 -8.86
CA ASP A 96 -22.16 -1.94 -9.84
C ASP A 96 -21.13 -1.02 -10.47
N LYS A 97 -20.24 -0.44 -9.66
CA LYS A 97 -19.25 0.55 -10.09
C LYS A 97 -17.90 -0.04 -10.46
N LYS A 98 -17.62 -1.27 -10.02
CA LYS A 98 -16.35 -1.97 -10.23
C LYS A 98 -15.14 -1.10 -9.84
N SER A 99 -15.29 -0.38 -8.73
CA SER A 99 -14.29 0.57 -8.21
C SER A 99 -13.60 0.05 -6.96
N LEU A 100 -14.08 -1.04 -6.37
CA LEU A 100 -13.46 -1.70 -5.23
C LEU A 100 -13.15 -3.14 -5.57
N ILE A 101 -11.93 -3.56 -5.32
CA ILE A 101 -11.42 -4.91 -5.55
C ILE A 101 -10.70 -5.33 -4.28
N ILE A 102 -11.06 -6.46 -3.69
CA ILE A 102 -10.39 -7.00 -2.51
C ILE A 102 -9.91 -8.39 -2.88
N VAL A 103 -8.60 -8.65 -2.72
CA VAL A 103 -7.94 -9.90 -3.15
C VAL A 103 -7.01 -10.38 -2.05
N ASP A 104 -7.06 -11.66 -1.70
CA ASP A 104 -6.15 -12.27 -0.74
C ASP A 104 -4.67 -12.10 -1.14
N SER A 105 -3.82 -11.74 -0.18
CA SER A 105 -2.41 -11.45 -0.44
C SER A 105 -1.59 -12.69 -0.79
N LEU A 106 -1.94 -13.86 -0.24
CA LEU A 106 -1.24 -15.11 -0.59
C LEU A 106 -1.58 -15.52 -2.02
N GLU A 107 -2.82 -15.31 -2.46
CA GLU A 107 -3.22 -15.50 -3.85
C GLU A 107 -2.48 -14.50 -4.75
N LYS A 108 -2.45 -13.22 -4.37
CA LYS A 108 -1.82 -12.15 -5.15
C LYS A 108 -0.32 -12.32 -5.32
N TYR A 109 0.40 -12.65 -4.24
CA TYR A 109 1.88 -12.70 -4.25
C TYR A 109 2.46 -14.10 -4.47
N TYR A 110 1.69 -15.16 -4.21
CA TYR A 110 2.15 -16.56 -4.23
C TYR A 110 1.23 -17.51 -4.99
N GLY A 111 0.22 -17.00 -5.67
CA GLY A 111 -0.59 -17.76 -6.61
C GLY A 111 0.20 -18.11 -7.88
N ASP A 112 -0.46 -18.07 -9.02
CA ASP A 112 0.18 -18.32 -10.32
C ASP A 112 1.00 -17.14 -10.86
N GLU A 113 1.03 -16.01 -10.14
CA GLU A 113 1.71 -14.79 -10.56
C GLU A 113 3.15 -14.71 -10.03
N THR A 114 4.05 -14.24 -10.88
CA THR A 114 5.40 -13.78 -10.51
C THR A 114 5.34 -12.30 -10.13
N VAL A 115 6.41 -11.76 -9.53
CA VAL A 115 6.55 -10.32 -9.28
C VAL A 115 6.31 -9.49 -10.55
N GLU A 116 6.88 -9.94 -11.67
CA GLU A 116 6.70 -9.30 -12.98
C GLU A 116 5.25 -9.34 -13.46
N SER A 117 4.58 -10.48 -13.32
CA SER A 117 3.18 -10.63 -13.70
C SER A 117 2.26 -9.81 -12.83
N SER A 118 2.57 -9.64 -11.55
CA SER A 118 1.82 -8.77 -10.64
C SER A 118 1.87 -7.31 -11.09
N TYR A 119 3.04 -6.81 -11.53
CA TYR A 119 3.15 -5.45 -12.08
C TYR A 119 2.43 -5.32 -13.42
N ILE A 120 2.52 -6.32 -14.30
CA ILE A 120 1.79 -6.36 -15.58
C ILE A 120 0.28 -6.35 -15.32
N SER A 121 -0.21 -7.10 -14.33
CA SER A 121 -1.61 -7.11 -13.92
C SER A 121 -2.06 -5.73 -13.45
N SER A 122 -1.22 -5.00 -12.71
CA SER A 122 -1.51 -3.64 -12.27
C SER A 122 -1.61 -2.67 -13.46
N ARG A 123 -0.71 -2.76 -14.45
CA ARG A 123 -0.80 -1.97 -15.70
C ARG A 123 -2.08 -2.27 -16.48
N LYS A 124 -2.49 -3.54 -16.54
CA LYS A 124 -3.76 -3.93 -17.14
C LYS A 124 -4.94 -3.33 -16.38
N LEU A 125 -4.92 -3.38 -15.05
CA LEU A 125 -5.97 -2.79 -14.22
C LEU A 125 -6.13 -1.29 -14.48
N VAL A 126 -5.02 -0.54 -14.61
CA VAL A 126 -5.05 0.88 -14.96
C VAL A 126 -5.70 1.09 -16.33
N LYS A 127 -5.35 0.28 -17.33
CA LYS A 127 -5.96 0.35 -18.66
C LYS A 127 -7.47 0.09 -18.61
N ASP A 128 -7.88 -0.95 -17.88
CA ASP A 128 -9.29 -1.32 -17.74
C ASP A 128 -10.07 -0.22 -16.98
N ALA A 129 -9.47 0.36 -15.94
CA ALA A 129 -10.04 1.51 -15.21
C ALA A 129 -10.26 2.71 -16.13
N LYS A 130 -9.28 3.05 -16.97
CA LYS A 130 -9.42 4.13 -17.98
C LYS A 130 -10.54 3.86 -18.97
N MET A 131 -10.69 2.64 -19.45
CA MET A 131 -11.79 2.27 -20.34
C MET A 131 -13.16 2.39 -19.67
N MET A 132 -13.24 2.26 -18.34
CA MET A 132 -14.44 2.49 -17.55
C MET A 132 -14.67 3.99 -17.19
N GLY A 133 -13.81 4.89 -17.66
CA GLY A 133 -13.89 6.33 -17.35
C GLY A 133 -13.46 6.68 -15.93
N LYS A 134 -12.61 5.84 -15.30
CA LYS A 134 -12.02 6.11 -13.99
C LYS A 134 -10.78 7.01 -14.12
N SER A 135 -10.51 7.78 -13.06
CA SER A 135 -9.37 8.71 -13.04
C SER A 135 -8.02 7.98 -12.91
N GLY A 136 -7.98 6.84 -12.22
CA GLY A 136 -6.78 6.04 -12.00
C GLY A 136 -7.05 4.86 -11.08
N VAL A 137 -5.95 4.29 -10.55
CA VAL A 137 -5.98 3.11 -9.67
C VAL A 137 -5.12 3.38 -8.44
N SER A 138 -5.58 2.94 -7.27
CA SER A 138 -4.75 2.83 -6.07
C SER A 138 -4.69 1.36 -5.62
N VAL A 139 -3.48 0.86 -5.37
CA VAL A 139 -3.24 -0.50 -4.86
C VAL A 139 -2.67 -0.41 -3.46
N LEU A 140 -3.42 -0.91 -2.48
CA LEU A 140 -2.99 -1.01 -1.08
C LEU A 140 -2.59 -2.46 -0.81
N GLY A 141 -1.31 -2.75 -0.77
CA GLY A 141 -0.77 -4.10 -0.60
C GLY A 141 -0.12 -4.32 0.76
N ASP A 142 -0.60 -5.29 1.53
CA ASP A 142 0.02 -5.67 2.80
C ASP A 142 1.18 -6.65 2.55
N MET A 143 2.36 -6.30 3.05
CA MET A 143 3.60 -7.04 2.86
C MET A 143 3.76 -8.23 3.83
N GLY A 144 2.82 -8.46 4.72
CA GLY A 144 2.85 -9.54 5.73
C GLY A 144 2.96 -10.95 5.14
N ALA A 145 2.44 -11.18 3.92
CA ALA A 145 2.52 -12.46 3.23
C ALA A 145 3.96 -12.96 3.06
N PHE A 146 4.91 -12.06 2.76
CA PHE A 146 6.33 -12.38 2.61
C PHE A 146 6.96 -12.82 3.94
N HIS A 147 6.58 -12.15 5.04
CA HIS A 147 7.02 -12.51 6.39
C HIS A 147 6.47 -13.87 6.83
N TYR A 148 5.22 -14.15 6.54
CA TYR A 148 4.58 -15.43 6.82
C TYR A 148 5.28 -16.58 6.07
N LYS A 149 5.64 -16.38 4.82
CA LYS A 149 6.37 -17.38 4.00
C LYS A 149 7.85 -17.43 4.31
N HIS A 150 8.39 -16.64 5.26
CA HIS A 150 9.82 -16.52 5.57
C HIS A 150 10.68 -16.11 4.36
N ARG A 151 10.14 -15.29 3.47
CA ARG A 151 10.77 -14.88 2.21
C ARG A 151 11.13 -13.40 2.20
N ILE A 152 11.87 -12.97 3.22
CA ILE A 152 12.22 -11.57 3.43
C ILE A 152 13.07 -10.99 2.28
N GLN A 153 13.96 -11.79 1.70
CA GLN A 153 14.74 -11.30 0.56
C GLN A 153 13.83 -11.08 -0.66
N GLU A 154 12.86 -11.94 -0.90
CA GLU A 154 11.88 -11.77 -1.98
C GLU A 154 11.00 -10.52 -1.77
N LEU A 155 10.68 -10.15 -0.53
CA LEU A 155 10.03 -8.88 -0.23
C LEU A 155 10.87 -7.68 -0.71
N VAL A 156 12.15 -7.67 -0.33
CA VAL A 156 13.06 -6.58 -0.74
C VAL A 156 13.23 -6.55 -2.26
N ASP A 157 13.37 -7.71 -2.88
CA ASP A 157 13.51 -7.83 -4.34
C ASP A 157 12.21 -7.39 -5.05
N TYR A 158 11.04 -7.70 -4.48
CA TYR A 158 9.73 -7.23 -4.97
C TYR A 158 9.64 -5.72 -4.92
N GLU A 159 9.93 -5.10 -3.78
CA GLU A 159 9.89 -3.64 -3.64
C GLU A 159 10.83 -2.94 -4.62
N LEU A 160 12.06 -3.42 -4.74
CA LEU A 160 13.06 -2.83 -5.64
C LEU A 160 12.79 -3.11 -7.13
N PHE A 161 11.99 -4.11 -7.45
CA PHE A 161 11.53 -4.38 -8.82
C PHE A 161 10.43 -3.41 -9.25
N LEU A 162 9.54 -3.02 -8.34
CA LEU A 162 8.55 -2.00 -8.62
C LEU A 162 9.26 -0.67 -8.90
N PRO A 163 8.77 0.17 -9.80
CA PRO A 163 9.33 1.51 -9.96
C PRO A 163 9.19 2.34 -8.68
N SER A 164 10.19 3.15 -8.36
CA SER A 164 10.06 4.16 -7.30
C SER A 164 9.01 5.23 -7.64
N HIS A 165 8.78 5.43 -8.94
CA HIS A 165 7.69 6.24 -9.49
C HIS A 165 7.10 5.53 -10.72
N TYR A 166 5.78 5.32 -10.72
CA TYR A 166 5.09 4.64 -11.83
C TYR A 166 4.84 5.60 -12.99
N ASP A 167 5.03 5.13 -14.22
CA ASP A 167 4.75 5.87 -15.47
C ASP A 167 3.28 5.77 -15.93
N ILE A 168 2.37 5.41 -15.01
CA ILE A 168 0.94 5.18 -15.25
C ILE A 168 0.10 5.83 -14.13
N ASP A 169 -1.18 6.07 -14.39
CA ASP A 169 -2.09 6.66 -13.40
C ASP A 169 -2.44 5.66 -12.27
N MET A 170 -1.41 5.27 -11.52
CA MET A 170 -1.49 4.37 -10.38
C MET A 170 -0.79 4.98 -9.17
N LYS A 171 -1.31 4.66 -7.97
CA LYS A 171 -0.62 4.82 -6.69
C LYS A 171 -0.36 3.46 -6.10
N GLY A 172 0.88 3.16 -5.77
CA GLY A 172 1.27 1.98 -5.00
C GLY A 172 1.42 2.34 -3.52
N ILE A 173 0.72 1.64 -2.64
CA ILE A 173 0.77 1.87 -1.19
C ILE A 173 1.14 0.54 -0.53
N CYS A 174 2.39 0.43 -0.11
CA CYS A 174 2.92 -0.75 0.56
C CYS A 174 2.69 -0.64 2.06
N LEU A 175 1.87 -1.55 2.61
CA LEU A 175 1.46 -1.56 4.00
C LEU A 175 2.35 -2.52 4.79
N TYR A 176 3.00 -2.03 5.83
CA TYR A 176 3.88 -2.80 6.69
C TYR A 176 3.36 -2.81 8.12
N HIS A 177 3.08 -3.99 8.66
CA HIS A 177 2.89 -4.10 10.10
C HIS A 177 4.21 -3.79 10.81
N GLN A 178 4.19 -2.93 11.83
CA GLN A 178 5.39 -2.49 12.57
C GLN A 178 6.27 -3.66 13.05
N LYS A 179 5.65 -4.76 13.50
CA LYS A 179 6.39 -5.96 13.95
C LYS A 179 7.21 -6.59 12.83
N ASP A 180 6.67 -6.64 11.61
CA ASP A 180 7.34 -7.22 10.46
C ASP A 180 8.41 -6.28 9.93
N PHE A 181 8.12 -5.00 9.83
CA PHE A 181 9.11 -4.00 9.45
C PHE A 181 10.32 -4.03 10.40
N ASN A 182 10.10 -4.22 11.70
CA ASN A 182 11.18 -4.34 12.68
C ASN A 182 12.07 -5.56 12.49
N ARG A 183 11.61 -6.61 11.80
CA ARG A 183 12.39 -7.84 11.49
C ARG A 183 13.32 -7.66 10.30
N LEU A 184 13.16 -6.63 9.50
CA LEU A 184 14.10 -6.30 8.44
C LEU A 184 15.45 -5.88 9.05
N SER A 185 16.54 -6.29 8.43
CA SER A 185 17.87 -5.78 8.79
C SER A 185 17.97 -4.28 8.47
N VAL A 186 18.91 -3.60 9.10
CA VAL A 186 19.17 -2.17 8.85
C VAL A 186 19.32 -1.85 7.36
N GLY A 187 20.12 -2.67 6.65
CA GLY A 187 20.34 -2.46 5.22
C GLY A 187 19.10 -2.72 4.36
N GLN A 188 18.22 -3.67 4.77
CA GLN A 188 16.94 -3.90 4.07
C GLN A 188 15.96 -2.76 4.30
N LYS A 189 15.84 -2.28 5.55
CA LYS A 189 15.01 -1.11 5.89
C LYS A 189 15.43 0.10 5.05
N GLN A 190 16.72 0.41 5.03
CA GLN A 190 17.23 1.55 4.27
C GLN A 190 16.85 1.45 2.79
N LYS A 191 17.08 0.28 2.16
CA LYS A 191 16.73 0.06 0.75
C LYS A 191 15.24 0.30 0.48
N VAL A 192 14.37 -0.23 1.34
CA VAL A 192 12.92 -0.09 1.19
C VAL A 192 12.51 1.38 1.40
N ILE A 193 13.01 2.05 2.45
CA ILE A 193 12.71 3.46 2.71
C ILE A 193 13.16 4.34 1.53
N ASP A 194 14.39 4.18 1.08
CA ASP A 194 14.98 5.00 0.00
C ASP A 194 14.27 4.79 -1.36
N HIS A 195 13.58 3.66 -1.51
CA HIS A 195 12.87 3.32 -2.74
C HIS A 195 11.47 3.94 -2.82
N HIS A 196 10.90 4.36 -1.71
CA HIS A 196 9.58 4.99 -1.66
C HIS A 196 9.70 6.51 -1.63
N GLU A 197 8.85 7.20 -2.40
CA GLU A 197 8.79 8.67 -2.40
C GLU A 197 8.27 9.23 -1.08
N ILE A 198 7.36 8.48 -0.43
CA ILE A 198 6.72 8.85 0.82
C ILE A 198 6.81 7.66 1.77
N SER A 199 7.31 7.88 2.96
CA SER A 199 7.37 6.88 4.03
C SER A 199 6.69 7.42 5.28
N LEU A 200 5.62 6.78 5.71
CA LEU A 200 4.77 7.21 6.82
C LEU A 200 4.71 6.13 7.90
N LYS A 201 4.47 6.58 9.14
CA LYS A 201 4.14 5.72 10.28
C LYS A 201 2.90 6.25 10.97
N ILE A 202 1.94 5.34 11.21
CA ILE A 202 0.65 5.57 11.86
C ILE A 202 0.44 4.64 13.04
#